data_b45a61643d24bb2cdcdfbb737c20cd72
#
_entry.id   b45a61643d24bb2cdcdfbb737c20cd72
#
_cell.length_a   1.000
_cell.length_b   1.000
_cell.length_c   1.000
_cell.angle_alpha   90.00
_cell.angle_beta   90.00
_cell.angle_gamma   90.00
#
_symmetry.space_group_name_H-M   'P 1'
#
loop_
_entity.id
_entity.type
_entity.pdbx_description
1 polymer ?
#
loop_
_entity_poly.entity_id
_entity_poly.type
_entity_poly.pdbx_seq_one_letter_code
_entity_poly.pdbx_strand_id
1 'polypeptide(L)'
;MAYTLANLETDIKNYTEVDDTVLSSSVLNTIIKNAENRIYRDADSDDNRFYATSTLVTGNRYVTIPTDLRSIRYVQLKDTNVTPNVQTFLDKKDASYMATYYDTPATQSGIPKYYANWDADFWVVAPTPNA
;
A
#
# COMPACT_ATOMS: atom_id res chain seq x y z
N MET A 1 -23.01 22.49 -8.49
CA MET A 1 -21.72 23.13 -8.13
C MET A 1 -20.95 22.14 -7.26
N ALA A 2 -19.68 21.91 -7.57
CA ALA A 2 -18.86 21.04 -6.73
C ALA A 2 -18.52 21.78 -5.42
N TYR A 3 -18.66 21.10 -4.28
CA TYR A 3 -18.26 21.61 -2.98
C TYR A 3 -16.72 21.58 -2.90
N THR A 4 -16.11 22.71 -2.58
CA THR A 4 -14.65 22.88 -2.60
C THR A 4 -14.07 22.94 -1.20
N LEU A 5 -12.75 22.75 -1.06
CA LEU A 5 -12.05 22.93 0.22
C LEU A 5 -12.27 24.34 0.79
N ALA A 6 -12.25 25.37 -0.05
CA ALA A 6 -12.53 26.75 0.38
C ALA A 6 -13.95 26.92 0.93
N ASN A 7 -14.95 26.23 0.36
CA ASN A 7 -16.30 26.22 0.90
C ASN A 7 -16.35 25.56 2.27
N LEU A 8 -15.65 24.43 2.43
CA LEU A 8 -15.57 23.71 3.70
C LEU A 8 -14.90 24.58 4.79
N GLU A 9 -13.79 25.25 4.47
CA GLU A 9 -13.12 26.16 5.40
C GLU A 9 -14.04 27.31 5.84
N THR A 10 -14.77 27.90 4.88
CA THR A 10 -15.74 28.98 5.16
C THR A 10 -16.87 28.47 6.05
N ASP A 11 -17.43 27.32 5.75
CA ASP A 11 -18.53 26.76 6.54
C ASP A 11 -18.10 26.39 7.96
N ILE A 12 -16.88 25.86 8.13
CA ILE A 12 -16.32 25.58 9.48
C ILE A 12 -16.20 26.87 10.28
N LYS A 13 -15.65 27.94 9.70
CA LYS A 13 -15.51 29.24 10.37
C LYS A 13 -16.85 29.80 10.75
N ASN A 14 -17.82 29.79 9.84
CA ASN A 14 -19.18 30.24 10.09
C ASN A 14 -19.89 29.45 11.19
N TYR A 15 -19.70 28.11 11.20
CA TYR A 15 -20.34 27.26 12.19
C TYR A 15 -19.72 27.42 13.59
N THR A 16 -18.40 27.63 13.66
CA THR A 16 -17.68 27.79 14.92
C THR A 16 -17.70 29.23 15.44
N GLU A 17 -18.14 30.18 14.62
CA GLU A 17 -18.10 31.62 14.93
C GLU A 17 -16.70 32.13 15.30
N VAL A 18 -15.67 31.53 14.72
CA VAL A 18 -14.25 31.82 15.01
C VAL A 18 -13.61 32.48 13.80
N ASP A 19 -12.89 33.57 14.05
CA ASP A 19 -12.19 34.31 13.00
C ASP A 19 -10.82 33.72 12.61
N ASP A 20 -10.21 34.32 11.58
CA ASP A 20 -8.92 33.88 11.04
C ASP A 20 -7.73 34.05 12.00
N THR A 21 -7.88 34.80 13.08
CA THR A 21 -6.82 35.01 14.07
C THR A 21 -6.63 33.78 14.95
N VAL A 22 -7.71 33.04 15.21
CA VAL A 22 -7.73 31.83 16.02
C VAL A 22 -7.68 30.59 15.15
N LEU A 23 -8.46 30.54 14.08
CA LEU A 23 -8.57 29.43 13.12
C LEU A 23 -7.97 29.81 11.77
N SER A 24 -6.65 29.94 11.72
CA SER A 24 -5.96 30.19 10.45
C SER A 24 -6.16 29.04 9.47
N SER A 25 -6.07 29.31 8.16
CA SER A 25 -6.18 28.26 7.12
C SER A 25 -5.17 27.13 7.31
N SER A 26 -3.99 27.39 7.85
CA SER A 26 -2.99 26.35 8.16
C SER A 26 -3.48 25.39 9.26
N VAL A 27 -4.09 25.90 10.31
CA VAL A 27 -4.66 25.10 11.40
C VAL A 27 -5.84 24.29 10.90
N LEU A 28 -6.74 24.91 10.12
CA LEU A 28 -7.87 24.23 9.50
C LEU A 28 -7.44 23.08 8.59
N ASN A 29 -6.46 23.31 7.72
CA ASN A 29 -5.93 22.27 6.84
C ASN A 29 -5.36 21.08 7.61
N THR A 30 -4.71 21.33 8.75
CA THR A 30 -4.20 20.28 9.63
C THR A 30 -5.35 19.46 10.23
N ILE A 31 -6.42 20.13 10.69
CA ILE A 31 -7.60 19.46 11.26
C ILE A 31 -8.31 18.64 10.19
N ILE A 32 -8.54 19.21 9.00
CA ILE A 32 -9.17 18.53 7.89
C ILE A 32 -8.36 17.30 7.48
N LYS A 33 -7.04 17.42 7.33
CA LYS A 33 -6.16 16.31 7.00
C LYS A 33 -6.19 15.18 8.04
N ASN A 34 -6.27 15.54 9.32
CA ASN A 34 -6.43 14.56 10.38
C ASN A 34 -7.79 13.85 10.33
N ALA A 35 -8.86 14.58 10.00
CA ALA A 35 -10.18 14.01 9.81
C ALA A 35 -10.23 13.07 8.59
N GLU A 36 -9.65 13.48 7.46
CA GLU A 36 -9.50 12.63 6.27
C GLU A 36 -8.74 11.34 6.58
N ASN A 37 -7.60 11.45 7.28
CA ASN A 37 -6.81 10.29 7.68
C ASN A 37 -7.61 9.34 8.58
N ARG A 38 -8.48 9.86 9.43
CA ARG A 38 -9.37 9.05 10.27
C ARG A 38 -10.43 8.35 9.44
N ILE A 39 -11.07 9.07 8.52
CA ILE A 39 -12.06 8.50 7.60
C ILE A 39 -11.42 7.39 6.76
N TYR A 40 -10.26 7.63 6.17
CA TYR A 40 -9.54 6.62 5.37
C TYR A 40 -9.11 5.39 6.18
N ARG A 41 -8.88 5.55 7.47
CA ARG A 41 -8.56 4.41 8.35
C ARG A 41 -9.79 3.60 8.72
N ASP A 42 -10.89 4.29 9.00
CA ASP A 42 -12.09 3.68 9.58
C ASP A 42 -13.08 3.23 8.48
N ALA A 43 -13.04 3.86 7.30
CA ALA A 43 -13.89 3.52 6.15
C ALA A 43 -13.10 2.80 5.05
N ASP A 44 -13.41 1.53 4.83
CA ASP A 44 -12.90 0.75 3.68
C ASP A 44 -13.75 1.07 2.44
N SER A 45 -13.46 2.20 1.79
CA SER A 45 -14.11 2.64 0.56
C SER A 45 -13.39 2.13 -0.68
N ASP A 46 -14.14 1.76 -1.70
CA ASP A 46 -13.59 1.36 -3.01
C ASP A 46 -12.82 2.49 -3.68
N ASP A 47 -13.19 3.75 -3.42
CA ASP A 47 -12.52 4.93 -3.96
C ASP A 47 -11.07 5.10 -3.45
N ASN A 48 -10.75 4.46 -2.31
CA ASN A 48 -9.42 4.49 -1.71
C ASN A 48 -8.53 3.34 -2.17
N ARG A 49 -8.97 2.55 -3.14
CA ARG A 49 -8.23 1.41 -3.69
C ARG A 49 -7.39 1.84 -4.87
N PHE A 50 -6.16 1.44 -4.86
CA PHE A 50 -5.27 1.62 -6.00
C PHE A 50 -4.45 0.36 -6.25
N TYR A 51 -3.96 0.23 -7.48
CA TYR A 51 -3.04 -0.82 -7.88
C TYR A 51 -1.63 -0.26 -7.94
N ALA A 52 -0.74 -0.82 -7.14
CA ALA A 52 0.68 -0.58 -7.28
C ALA A 52 1.31 -1.75 -8.05
N THR A 53 2.21 -1.45 -8.96
CA THR A 53 2.95 -2.43 -9.74
C THR A 53 4.44 -2.29 -9.48
N SER A 54 5.12 -3.43 -9.38
CA SER A 54 6.57 -3.51 -9.27
C SER A 54 7.06 -4.66 -10.11
N THR A 55 8.31 -4.60 -10.55
CA THR A 55 8.93 -5.66 -11.33
C THR A 55 9.80 -6.51 -10.42
N LEU A 56 9.65 -7.82 -10.51
CA LEU A 56 10.57 -8.76 -9.87
C LEU A 56 11.88 -8.80 -10.66
N VAL A 57 12.98 -8.86 -9.93
CA VAL A 57 14.32 -8.98 -10.50
C VAL A 57 14.84 -10.38 -10.21
N THR A 58 15.36 -11.04 -11.23
CA THR A 58 15.98 -12.37 -11.10
C THR A 58 17.05 -12.40 -10.02
N GLY A 59 16.98 -13.35 -9.13
CA GLY A 59 17.91 -13.50 -8.00
C GLY A 59 17.63 -12.57 -6.82
N ASN A 60 16.71 -11.61 -6.94
CA ASN A 60 16.33 -10.72 -5.84
C ASN A 60 14.93 -11.08 -5.32
N ARG A 61 14.87 -11.50 -4.07
CA ARG A 61 13.60 -11.85 -3.41
C ARG A 61 12.90 -10.70 -2.67
N TYR A 62 13.49 -9.51 -2.67
CA TYR A 62 12.94 -8.36 -1.97
C TYR A 62 12.16 -7.47 -2.92
N VAL A 63 10.96 -7.10 -2.52
CA VAL A 63 10.04 -6.24 -3.28
C VAL A 63 9.67 -5.04 -2.42
N THR A 64 9.84 -3.85 -2.96
CA THR A 64 9.53 -2.61 -2.23
C THR A 64 8.03 -2.50 -1.94
N ILE A 65 7.71 -2.13 -0.72
CA ILE A 65 6.35 -1.85 -0.28
C ILE A 65 5.95 -0.44 -0.74
N PRO A 66 4.77 -0.22 -1.32
CA PRO A 66 4.28 1.11 -1.60
C PRO A 66 4.15 1.94 -0.32
N THR A 67 4.61 3.19 -0.34
CA THR A 67 4.66 4.06 0.86
C THR A 67 3.30 4.37 1.47
N ASP A 68 2.25 4.38 0.65
CA ASP A 68 0.88 4.71 1.09
C ASP A 68 0.03 3.48 1.39
N LEU A 69 0.65 2.30 1.46
CA LEU A 69 -0.04 1.05 1.69
C LEU A 69 -0.57 0.97 3.13
N ARG A 70 -1.88 0.82 3.29
CA ARG A 70 -2.54 0.60 4.58
C ARG A 70 -2.96 -0.84 4.79
N SER A 71 -3.61 -1.43 3.78
CA SER A 71 -4.04 -2.82 3.82
C SER A 71 -3.88 -3.46 2.44
N ILE A 72 -3.62 -4.77 2.45
CA ILE A 72 -3.42 -5.55 1.24
C ILE A 72 -4.65 -6.42 1.04
N ARG A 73 -5.28 -6.32 -0.12
CA ARG A 73 -6.32 -7.26 -0.52
C ARG A 73 -5.74 -8.53 -1.12
N TYR A 74 -4.82 -8.36 -2.06
CA TYR A 74 -4.09 -9.46 -2.67
C TYR A 74 -2.78 -8.96 -3.28
N VAL A 75 -1.84 -9.86 -3.43
CA VAL A 75 -0.63 -9.67 -4.20
C VAL A 75 -0.68 -10.66 -5.35
N GLN A 76 -0.51 -10.16 -6.57
CA GLN A 76 -0.59 -10.96 -7.78
C GLN A 76 0.71 -10.86 -8.56
N LEU A 77 1.23 -12.00 -8.95
CA LEU A 77 2.32 -12.13 -9.89
C LEU A 77 1.73 -12.30 -11.30
N LYS A 78 2.20 -11.50 -12.24
CA LYS A 78 1.90 -11.64 -13.67
C LYS A 78 3.18 -12.07 -14.39
N ASP A 79 3.18 -13.30 -14.89
CA ASP A 79 4.24 -13.79 -15.75
C ASP A 79 3.98 -13.30 -17.18
N THR A 80 4.87 -12.46 -17.69
CA THR A 80 4.81 -11.90 -19.04
C THR A 80 5.63 -12.66 -20.06
N ASN A 81 6.40 -13.69 -19.61
CA ASN A 81 7.24 -14.50 -20.51
C ASN A 81 6.44 -15.60 -21.22
N VAL A 82 5.20 -15.84 -20.80
CA VAL A 82 4.30 -16.82 -21.40
C VAL A 82 3.09 -16.15 -22.05
N THR A 83 2.62 -16.72 -23.14
CA THR A 83 1.43 -16.23 -23.86
C THR A 83 0.37 -17.33 -23.92
N PRO A 84 -0.86 -17.12 -23.40
CA PRO A 84 -1.32 -15.93 -22.66
C PRO A 84 -0.64 -15.77 -21.31
N ASN A 85 -0.54 -14.51 -20.81
CA ASN A 85 0.08 -14.22 -19.52
C ASN A 85 -0.58 -15.00 -18.38
N VAL A 86 0.22 -15.69 -17.60
CA VAL A 86 -0.25 -16.41 -16.40
C VAL A 86 -0.27 -15.46 -15.21
N GLN A 87 -1.35 -15.49 -14.46
CA GLN A 87 -1.54 -14.69 -13.26
C GLN A 87 -1.66 -15.63 -12.06
N THR A 88 -0.82 -15.43 -11.07
CA THR A 88 -0.80 -16.24 -9.84
C THR A 88 -0.93 -15.33 -8.63
N PHE A 89 -1.86 -15.64 -7.74
CA PHE A 89 -1.96 -14.95 -6.45
C PHE A 89 -0.93 -15.50 -5.49
N LEU A 90 -0.25 -14.60 -4.77
CA LEU A 90 0.72 -14.98 -3.75
C LEU A 90 0.03 -15.11 -2.40
N ASP A 91 0.31 -16.21 -1.69
CA ASP A 91 -0.16 -16.42 -0.33
C ASP A 91 0.72 -15.66 0.67
N LYS A 92 0.07 -14.97 1.60
CA LYS A 92 0.79 -14.33 2.71
C LYS A 92 1.23 -15.37 3.72
N LYS A 93 2.52 -15.37 4.05
CA LYS A 93 3.13 -16.20 5.11
C LYS A 93 3.82 -15.30 6.12
N ASP A 94 4.25 -15.89 7.22
CA ASP A 94 5.08 -15.23 8.22
C ASP A 94 6.56 -15.20 7.77
N ALA A 95 7.32 -14.20 8.23
CA ALA A 95 8.75 -14.11 7.94
C ALA A 95 9.54 -15.33 8.47
N SER A 96 9.11 -15.90 9.60
CA SER A 96 9.70 -17.12 10.17
C SER A 96 9.52 -18.33 9.26
N TYR A 97 8.38 -18.44 8.57
CA TYR A 97 8.15 -19.46 7.55
C TYR A 97 9.15 -19.33 6.40
N MET A 98 9.36 -18.10 5.92
CA MET A 98 10.32 -17.83 4.85
C MET A 98 11.75 -18.19 5.26
N ALA A 99 12.13 -17.86 6.51
CA ALA A 99 13.45 -18.16 7.04
C ALA A 99 13.68 -19.68 7.22
N THR A 100 12.63 -20.44 7.57
CA THR A 100 12.75 -21.88 7.82
C THR A 100 12.72 -22.71 6.54
N TYR A 101 11.82 -22.39 5.61
CA TYR A 101 11.60 -23.22 4.42
C TYR A 101 12.34 -22.72 3.18
N TYR A 102 12.77 -21.45 3.17
CA TYR A 102 13.49 -20.81 2.08
C TYR A 102 14.77 -20.14 2.57
N ASP A 103 15.54 -20.89 3.37
CA ASP A 103 16.78 -20.45 4.02
C ASP A 103 17.94 -20.26 3.03
N THR A 104 17.90 -20.98 1.90
CA THR A 104 18.92 -20.95 0.85
C THR A 104 18.40 -20.30 -0.45
N PRO A 105 18.29 -18.96 -0.51
CA PRO A 105 17.68 -18.24 -1.64
C PRO A 105 18.33 -18.54 -2.99
N ALA A 106 19.65 -18.78 -3.00
CA ALA A 106 20.40 -19.04 -4.23
C ALA A 106 20.05 -20.37 -4.90
N THR A 107 19.67 -21.38 -4.12
CA THR A 107 19.34 -22.71 -4.63
C THR A 107 17.83 -22.95 -4.72
N GLN A 108 17.06 -22.23 -3.94
CA GLN A 108 15.60 -22.29 -3.89
C GLN A 108 15.00 -21.19 -4.77
N SER A 109 15.22 -21.28 -6.08
CA SER A 109 14.71 -20.31 -7.06
C SER A 109 13.55 -20.88 -7.87
N GLY A 110 12.68 -20.02 -8.33
CA GLY A 110 11.51 -20.39 -9.12
C GLY A 110 10.48 -19.27 -9.22
N ILE A 111 9.28 -19.62 -9.67
CA ILE A 111 8.16 -18.68 -9.70
C ILE A 111 7.67 -18.48 -8.26
N PRO A 112 7.65 -17.22 -7.74
CA PRO A 112 7.17 -16.94 -6.40
C PRO A 112 5.73 -17.38 -6.18
N LYS A 113 5.46 -17.94 -5.00
CA LYS A 113 4.13 -18.40 -4.57
C LYS A 113 3.70 -17.75 -3.25
N TYR A 114 4.68 -17.30 -2.48
CA TYR A 114 4.48 -16.75 -1.14
C TYR A 114 5.11 -15.39 -1.01
N TYR A 115 4.54 -14.55 -0.13
CA TYR A 115 5.15 -13.31 0.30
C TYR A 115 5.02 -13.15 1.81
N ALA A 116 5.95 -12.43 2.41
CA ALA A 116 5.92 -12.08 3.82
C ALA A 116 6.41 -10.65 4.02
N ASN A 117 5.96 -9.99 5.08
CA ASN A 117 6.56 -8.72 5.49
C ASN A 117 7.94 -9.00 6.05
N TRP A 118 8.97 -8.36 5.49
CA TRP A 118 10.34 -8.47 5.97
C TRP A 118 10.68 -7.34 6.93
N ASP A 119 10.46 -6.12 6.49
CA ASP A 119 10.63 -4.90 7.26
C ASP A 119 9.57 -3.85 6.86
N ALA A 120 9.79 -2.57 7.21
CA ALA A 120 8.88 -1.48 6.89
C ALA A 120 8.82 -1.17 5.38
N ASP A 121 9.90 -1.45 4.65
CA ASP A 121 10.09 -1.02 3.27
C ASP A 121 9.99 -2.17 2.26
N PHE A 122 10.17 -3.43 2.72
CA PHE A 122 10.27 -4.59 1.83
C PHE A 122 9.39 -5.76 2.25
N TRP A 123 8.80 -6.39 1.24
CA TRP A 123 8.33 -7.76 1.31
C TRP A 123 9.43 -8.71 0.83
N VAL A 124 9.45 -9.90 1.38
CA VAL A 124 10.21 -11.02 0.87
C VAL A 124 9.27 -11.96 0.12
N VAL A 125 9.66 -12.39 -1.07
CA VAL A 125 8.92 -13.40 -1.86
C VAL A 125 9.69 -14.71 -1.90
N ALA A 126 8.98 -15.81 -2.03
CA ALA A 126 9.56 -17.14 -2.12
C ALA A 126 8.73 -18.05 -3.06
N PRO A 127 9.39 -18.92 -3.81
CA PRO A 127 10.83 -19.01 -4.11
C PRO A 127 11.47 -17.72 -4.63
N THR A 128 12.80 -17.65 -4.64
CA THR A 128 13.51 -16.50 -5.24
C THR A 128 13.23 -16.47 -6.75
N PRO A 129 12.87 -15.29 -7.32
CA PRO A 129 12.59 -15.19 -8.75
C PRO A 129 13.76 -15.65 -9.62
N ASN A 130 13.48 -16.44 -10.64
CA ASN A 130 14.49 -17.00 -11.55
C ASN A 130 14.29 -16.58 -13.04
N ALA A 131 13.25 -15.83 -13.33
CA ALA A 131 12.95 -15.29 -14.66
C ALA A 131 12.30 -13.91 -14.54
#